data_a694ae711665c9f86713222e872413a3
#
_entry.id   a694ae711665c9f86713222e872413a3
#
_cell.length_a   1.000
_cell.length_b   1.000
_cell.length_c   1.000
_cell.angle_alpha   90.00
_cell.angle_beta   90.00
_cell.angle_gamma   90.00
#
_symmetry.space_group_name_H-M   'P 1'
#
loop_
_entity.id
_entity.type
_entity.pdbx_description
1 polymer ?
#
loop_
_entity_poly.entity_id
_entity_poly.type
_entity_poly.pdbx_seq_one_letter_code
_entity_poly.pdbx_strand_id
1 'polypeptide(L)'
;MIVDFRGIYVPMVTSFTSGSGIYERGVENVVQYLYDSGINGIWLLGSYGSFPLLSEEERRQVAKVAVDRAKKLGMNVIVNVGALYTDMAVRLARHAQEVGAHAVASVVPFYYSTSHYSKRNFLHYFQAIVDSVTLPVFF
;
A
#
# COMPACT_ATOMS: atom_id res chain seq x y z
N MET A 1 -13.01 15.72 4.13
CA MET A 1 -11.85 16.59 3.81
C MET A 1 -11.22 16.03 2.54
N ILE A 2 -11.02 16.84 1.50
CA ILE A 2 -10.36 16.41 0.25
C ILE A 2 -8.87 16.33 0.54
N VAL A 3 -8.26 15.17 0.35
CA VAL A 3 -6.81 14.98 0.51
C VAL A 3 -6.10 15.64 -0.67
N ASP A 4 -5.09 16.47 -0.38
CA ASP A 4 -4.23 17.05 -1.42
C ASP A 4 -3.06 16.09 -1.68
N PHE A 5 -3.02 15.52 -2.88
CA PHE A 5 -1.96 14.60 -3.31
C PHE A 5 -0.85 15.28 -4.11
N ARG A 6 -0.77 16.60 -4.11
CA ARG A 6 0.35 17.31 -4.77
C ARG A 6 1.66 17.10 -3.99
N GLY A 7 2.75 17.00 -4.72
CA GLY A 7 4.07 16.87 -4.13
C GLY A 7 4.82 15.63 -4.60
N ILE A 8 5.88 15.28 -3.87
CA ILE A 8 6.75 14.14 -4.16
C ILE A 8 6.32 12.95 -3.30
N TYR A 9 6.06 11.84 -3.96
CA TYR A 9 5.75 10.54 -3.33
C TYR A 9 6.87 9.55 -3.63
N VAL A 10 7.39 8.91 -2.60
CA VAL A 10 8.49 7.95 -2.73
C VAL A 10 8.01 6.52 -2.49
N PRO A 11 8.31 5.58 -3.40
CA PRO A 11 8.11 4.16 -3.15
C PRO A 11 9.00 3.71 -1.98
N MET A 12 8.36 3.32 -0.88
CA MET A 12 9.07 2.99 0.36
C MET A 12 9.49 1.52 0.39
N VAL A 13 10.70 1.27 0.86
CA VAL A 13 11.22 -0.08 1.15
C VAL A 13 10.62 -0.64 2.43
N THR A 14 10.56 -1.97 2.55
CA THR A 14 10.19 -2.67 3.78
C THR A 14 11.45 -3.05 4.56
N SER A 15 11.46 -2.79 5.86
CA SER A 15 12.56 -3.15 6.75
C SER A 15 12.32 -4.51 7.40
N PHE A 16 13.35 -5.37 7.38
CA PHE A 16 13.31 -6.71 7.94
C PHE A 16 14.30 -6.89 9.07
N THR A 17 13.99 -7.80 9.98
CA THR A 17 14.95 -8.32 10.97
C THR A 17 15.92 -9.31 10.30
N SER A 18 16.99 -9.68 10.99
CA SER A 18 17.89 -10.74 10.52
C SER A 18 17.22 -12.12 10.38
N GLY A 19 16.08 -12.31 11.05
CA GLY A 19 15.23 -13.51 10.92
C GLY A 19 14.11 -13.39 9.88
N SER A 20 14.20 -12.42 8.97
CA SER A 20 13.25 -12.16 7.88
C SER A 20 11.84 -11.68 8.29
N GLY A 21 11.57 -11.45 9.57
CA GLY A 21 10.33 -10.83 10.03
C GLY A 21 10.34 -9.31 9.82
N ILE A 22 9.18 -8.67 9.88
CA ILE A 22 9.06 -7.22 9.76
C ILE A 22 9.76 -6.53 10.95
N TYR A 23 10.65 -5.58 10.64
CA TYR A 23 11.31 -4.73 11.63
C TYR A 23 10.56 -3.40 11.76
N GLU A 24 9.57 -3.35 12.66
CA GLU A 24 8.66 -2.20 12.81
C GLU A 24 9.40 -0.89 13.06
N ARG A 25 10.39 -0.88 13.96
CA ARG A 25 11.19 0.32 14.20
C ARG A 25 11.98 0.77 12.96
N GLY A 26 12.40 -0.17 12.12
CA GLY A 26 13.03 0.13 10.84
C GLY A 26 12.04 0.79 9.87
N VAL A 27 10.80 0.29 9.82
CA VAL A 27 9.72 0.91 9.05
C VAL A 27 9.47 2.34 9.51
N GLU A 28 9.34 2.58 10.83
CA GLU A 28 9.18 3.92 11.40
C GLU A 28 10.35 4.85 11.07
N ASN A 29 11.59 4.35 11.13
CA ASN A 29 12.79 5.12 10.84
C ASN A 29 12.86 5.55 9.37
N VAL A 30 12.43 4.66 8.44
CA VAL A 30 12.36 5.02 7.01
C VAL A 30 11.31 6.10 6.77
N VAL A 31 10.14 6.03 7.40
CA VAL A 31 9.11 7.08 7.33
C VAL A 31 9.66 8.41 7.84
N GLN A 32 10.36 8.39 8.99
CA GLN A 32 10.99 9.58 9.56
C GLN A 32 12.04 10.18 8.61
N TYR A 33 12.92 9.35 8.07
CA TYR A 33 13.95 9.78 7.13
C TYR A 33 13.36 10.48 5.89
N LEU A 34 12.27 9.92 5.33
CA LEU A 34 11.58 10.51 4.18
C LEU A 34 10.95 11.86 4.54
N TYR A 35 10.34 11.95 5.72
CA TYR A 35 9.81 13.23 6.23
C TYR A 35 10.91 14.30 6.36
N ASP A 36 12.01 13.96 7.01
CA ASP A 36 13.15 14.86 7.22
C ASP A 36 13.81 15.27 5.89
N SER A 37 13.63 14.45 4.85
CA SER A 37 14.07 14.75 3.47
C SER A 37 13.09 15.62 2.67
N GLY A 38 12.01 16.11 3.29
CA GLY A 38 11.02 16.98 2.63
C GLY A 38 10.04 16.27 1.70
N ILE A 39 9.87 14.95 1.85
CA ILE A 39 8.94 14.14 1.04
C ILE A 39 7.50 14.37 1.54
N ASN A 40 6.57 14.57 0.61
CA ASN A 40 5.17 14.88 0.91
C ASN A 40 4.33 13.63 1.24
N GLY A 41 4.69 12.49 0.66
CA GLY A 41 3.97 11.25 0.90
C GLY A 41 4.74 10.01 0.52
N ILE A 42 4.22 8.88 0.94
CA ILE A 42 4.83 7.57 0.66
C ILE A 42 3.88 6.67 -0.12
N TRP A 43 4.47 5.94 -1.08
CA TRP A 43 3.84 4.84 -1.77
C TRP A 43 4.29 3.54 -1.12
N LEU A 44 3.44 3.01 -0.26
CA LEU A 44 3.76 1.88 0.60
C LEU A 44 3.42 0.55 -0.07
N LEU A 45 4.23 -0.48 0.21
CA LEU A 45 4.00 -1.85 -0.27
C LEU A 45 3.92 -1.96 -1.82
N GLY A 46 4.67 -1.12 -2.53
CA GLY A 46 4.92 -1.29 -3.95
C GLY A 46 6.01 -2.33 -4.21
N SER A 47 6.55 -2.37 -5.44
CA SER A 47 7.63 -3.30 -5.81
C SER A 47 8.88 -3.11 -4.96
N TYR A 48 9.27 -1.87 -4.67
CA TYR A 48 10.37 -1.57 -3.75
C TYR A 48 10.09 -2.00 -2.30
N GLY A 49 8.83 -2.06 -1.91
CA GLY A 49 8.39 -2.60 -0.61
C GLY A 49 8.28 -4.12 -0.58
N SER A 50 8.68 -4.80 -1.65
CA SER A 50 8.69 -6.27 -1.76
C SER A 50 7.32 -6.92 -1.53
N PHE A 51 6.21 -6.24 -1.84
CA PHE A 51 4.86 -6.70 -1.52
C PHE A 51 4.52 -8.11 -2.00
N PRO A 52 5.04 -8.61 -3.16
CA PRO A 52 4.72 -9.97 -3.60
C PRO A 52 5.32 -11.07 -2.74
N LEU A 53 6.34 -10.74 -1.93
CA LEU A 53 7.07 -11.66 -1.07
C LEU A 53 6.54 -11.66 0.37
N LEU A 54 5.62 -10.76 0.69
CA LEU A 54 5.04 -10.61 2.02
C LEU A 54 3.70 -11.35 2.10
N SER A 55 3.46 -12.02 3.23
CA SER A 55 2.17 -12.55 3.60
C SER A 55 1.13 -11.42 3.76
N GLU A 56 -0.15 -11.76 3.74
CA GLU A 56 -1.23 -10.78 4.00
C GLU A 56 -1.04 -10.11 5.37
N GLU A 57 -0.66 -10.88 6.39
CA GLU A 57 -0.44 -10.37 7.75
C GLU A 57 0.74 -9.40 7.83
N GLU A 58 1.87 -9.73 7.23
CA GLU A 58 3.03 -8.83 7.16
C GLU A 58 2.70 -7.54 6.43
N ARG A 59 1.92 -7.60 5.35
CA ARG A 59 1.46 -6.40 4.64
C ARG A 59 0.57 -5.53 5.52
N ARG A 60 -0.32 -6.12 6.31
CA ARG A 60 -1.15 -5.41 7.29
C ARG A 60 -0.30 -4.76 8.38
N GLN A 61 0.69 -5.48 8.89
CA GLN A 61 1.61 -4.98 9.90
C GLN A 61 2.39 -3.77 9.39
N VAL A 62 3.01 -3.87 8.22
CA VAL A 62 3.75 -2.75 7.60
C VAL A 62 2.83 -1.56 7.36
N ALA A 63 1.62 -1.78 6.82
CA ALA A 63 0.66 -0.72 6.57
C ALA A 63 0.29 0.01 7.86
N LYS A 64 -0.02 -0.73 8.94
CA LYS A 64 -0.38 -0.15 10.24
C LYS A 64 0.77 0.71 10.79
N VAL A 65 1.97 0.17 10.87
CA VAL A 65 3.13 0.87 11.45
C VAL A 65 3.49 2.12 10.65
N ALA A 66 3.57 2.02 9.33
CA ALA A 66 3.94 3.14 8.47
C ALA A 66 2.87 4.25 8.47
N VAL A 67 1.58 3.87 8.40
CA VAL A 67 0.48 4.84 8.44
C VAL A 67 0.43 5.55 9.79
N ASP A 68 0.53 4.83 10.90
CA ASP A 68 0.53 5.42 12.24
C ASP A 68 1.68 6.44 12.41
N ARG A 69 2.86 6.13 11.87
CA ARG A 69 4.01 7.05 11.91
C ARG A 69 3.81 8.25 11.00
N ALA A 70 3.42 8.04 9.76
CA ALA A 70 3.22 9.09 8.77
C ALA A 70 2.14 10.10 9.18
N LYS A 71 1.04 9.64 9.80
CA LYS A 71 -0.02 10.51 10.33
C LYS A 71 0.49 11.48 11.39
N LYS A 72 1.37 11.05 12.29
CA LYS A 72 1.99 11.92 13.31
C LYS A 72 2.86 13.01 12.69
N LEU A 73 3.34 12.80 11.48
CA LEU A 73 4.21 13.72 10.74
C LEU A 73 3.44 14.55 9.69
N GLY A 74 2.15 14.31 9.51
CA GLY A 74 1.33 14.98 8.49
C GLY A 74 1.64 14.55 7.06
N MET A 75 2.26 13.37 6.86
CA MET A 75 2.55 12.82 5.54
C MET A 75 1.37 12.03 4.98
N ASN A 76 1.15 12.12 3.68
CA ASN A 76 0.18 11.28 2.99
C ASN A 76 0.71 9.86 2.76
N VAL A 77 -0.18 8.87 2.82
CA VAL A 77 0.17 7.46 2.55
C VAL A 77 -0.79 6.87 1.53
N ILE A 78 -0.24 6.35 0.45
CA ILE A 78 -0.91 5.52 -0.55
C ILE A 78 -0.46 4.09 -0.31
N VAL A 79 -1.38 3.19 -0.01
CA VAL A 79 -1.05 1.78 0.26
C VAL A 79 -1.36 0.93 -0.96
N ASN A 80 -0.37 0.21 -1.49
CA ASN A 80 -0.61 -0.77 -2.53
C ASN A 80 -1.30 -2.01 -1.95
N VAL A 81 -2.47 -2.32 -2.49
CA VAL A 81 -3.31 -3.45 -2.10
C VAL A 81 -3.39 -4.54 -3.17
N GLY A 82 -2.65 -4.35 -4.27
CA GLY A 82 -2.61 -5.32 -5.37
C GLY A 82 -2.28 -6.73 -4.87
N ALA A 83 -3.00 -7.74 -5.37
CA ALA A 83 -2.89 -9.12 -4.93
C ALA A 83 -3.13 -10.09 -6.09
N LEU A 84 -2.83 -11.37 -5.85
CA LEU A 84 -3.03 -12.44 -6.84
C LEU A 84 -4.50 -12.72 -7.13
N TYR A 85 -5.40 -12.41 -6.19
CA TYR A 85 -6.83 -12.62 -6.32
C TYR A 85 -7.64 -11.52 -5.63
N THR A 86 -8.86 -11.32 -6.11
CA THR A 86 -9.72 -10.19 -5.76
C THR A 86 -9.99 -10.07 -4.27
N ASP A 87 -10.35 -11.16 -3.59
CA ASP A 87 -10.76 -11.09 -2.18
C ASP A 87 -9.61 -10.64 -1.26
N MET A 88 -8.38 -11.04 -1.56
CA MET A 88 -7.21 -10.56 -0.81
C MET A 88 -7.00 -9.06 -1.02
N ALA A 89 -7.12 -8.57 -2.26
CA ALA A 89 -6.99 -7.14 -2.55
C ALA A 89 -8.06 -6.32 -1.82
N VAL A 90 -9.30 -6.80 -1.80
CA VAL A 90 -10.42 -6.18 -1.06
C VAL A 90 -10.15 -6.14 0.46
N ARG A 91 -9.68 -7.25 1.05
CA ARG A 91 -9.35 -7.27 2.49
C ARG A 91 -8.21 -6.29 2.83
N LEU A 92 -7.19 -6.23 1.99
CA LEU A 92 -6.08 -5.29 2.17
C LEU A 92 -6.53 -3.83 2.00
N ALA A 93 -7.44 -3.55 1.06
CA ALA A 93 -7.98 -2.21 0.86
C ALA A 93 -8.80 -1.75 2.09
N ARG A 94 -9.66 -2.61 2.62
CA ARG A 94 -10.42 -2.33 3.85
C ARG A 94 -9.50 -2.07 5.03
N HIS A 95 -8.48 -2.92 5.22
CA HIS A 95 -7.50 -2.73 6.28
C HIS A 95 -6.73 -1.41 6.12
N ALA A 96 -6.30 -1.05 4.90
CA ALA A 96 -5.64 0.22 4.66
C ALA A 96 -6.54 1.41 5.05
N GLN A 97 -7.83 1.35 4.74
CA GLN A 97 -8.81 2.36 5.19
C GLN A 97 -8.97 2.37 6.71
N GLU A 98 -9.08 1.21 7.36
CA GLU A 98 -9.22 1.08 8.82
C GLU A 98 -8.05 1.71 9.58
N VAL A 99 -6.82 1.50 9.12
CA VAL A 99 -5.63 2.11 9.74
C VAL A 99 -5.47 3.59 9.39
N GLY A 100 -6.27 4.10 8.43
CA GLY A 100 -6.33 5.51 8.08
C GLY A 100 -5.31 5.93 7.02
N ALA A 101 -5.04 5.08 6.05
CA ALA A 101 -4.37 5.49 4.82
C ALA A 101 -5.16 6.60 4.09
N HIS A 102 -4.48 7.38 3.26
CA HIS A 102 -5.09 8.49 2.52
C HIS A 102 -5.63 8.04 1.15
N ALA A 103 -5.07 6.97 0.60
CA ALA A 103 -5.52 6.32 -0.62
C ALA A 103 -5.04 4.88 -0.67
N VAL A 104 -5.60 4.10 -1.58
CA VAL A 104 -5.08 2.79 -1.95
C VAL A 104 -4.66 2.79 -3.42
N ALA A 105 -3.75 1.89 -3.77
CA ALA A 105 -3.35 1.67 -5.14
C ALA A 105 -3.33 0.18 -5.44
N SER A 106 -3.49 -0.20 -6.71
CA SER A 106 -3.40 -1.60 -7.09
C SER A 106 -2.76 -1.78 -8.45
N VAL A 107 -1.88 -2.76 -8.54
CA VAL A 107 -1.48 -3.34 -9.81
C VAL A 107 -2.49 -4.41 -10.23
N VAL A 108 -2.49 -4.79 -11.50
CA VAL A 108 -3.26 -5.94 -12.00
C VAL A 108 -2.81 -7.22 -11.31
N PRO A 109 -3.65 -8.28 -11.24
CA PRO A 109 -3.18 -9.60 -10.83
C PRO A 109 -2.01 -10.03 -11.70
N PHE A 110 -0.91 -10.47 -11.08
CA PHE A 110 0.40 -10.52 -11.74
C PHE A 110 1.01 -11.92 -11.87
N TYR A 111 0.32 -12.97 -11.39
CA TYR A 111 0.86 -14.34 -11.49
C TYR A 111 0.77 -14.89 -12.90
N TYR A 112 -0.39 -14.77 -13.53
CA TYR A 112 -0.57 -15.18 -14.92
C TYR A 112 -0.27 -14.02 -15.87
N SER A 113 0.18 -14.34 -17.10
CA SER A 113 0.33 -13.33 -18.15
C SER A 113 -0.98 -12.57 -18.38
N THR A 114 -0.88 -11.28 -18.64
CA THR A 114 -2.04 -10.43 -18.95
C THR A 114 -2.86 -10.93 -20.14
N SER A 115 -2.26 -11.74 -21.04
CA SER A 115 -2.95 -12.41 -22.14
C SER A 115 -3.99 -13.44 -21.70
N HIS A 116 -3.91 -13.94 -20.46
CA HIS A 116 -4.87 -14.89 -19.90
C HIS A 116 -6.10 -14.20 -19.27
N TYR A 117 -6.09 -12.87 -19.16
CA TYR A 117 -7.19 -12.12 -18.62
C TYR A 117 -7.93 -11.35 -19.69
N SER A 118 -9.26 -11.41 -19.65
CA SER A 118 -10.11 -10.52 -20.46
C SER A 118 -10.17 -9.12 -19.80
N LYS A 119 -10.54 -8.11 -20.58
CA LYS A 119 -10.86 -6.77 -20.06
C LYS A 119 -11.90 -6.83 -18.92
N ARG A 120 -12.86 -7.75 -19.02
CA ARG A 120 -13.90 -7.96 -18.00
C ARG A 120 -13.31 -8.43 -16.68
N ASN A 121 -12.28 -9.30 -16.70
CA ASN A 121 -11.60 -9.75 -15.48
C ASN A 121 -10.92 -8.58 -14.76
N PHE A 122 -10.19 -7.73 -15.49
CA PHE A 122 -9.57 -6.54 -14.92
C PHE A 122 -10.60 -5.55 -14.36
N LEU A 123 -11.65 -5.27 -15.10
CA LEU A 123 -12.72 -4.38 -14.63
C LEU A 123 -13.36 -4.92 -13.36
N HIS A 124 -13.66 -6.22 -13.29
CA HIS A 124 -14.22 -6.83 -12.09
C HIS A 124 -13.28 -6.72 -10.88
N TYR A 125 -11.99 -6.99 -11.09
CA TYR A 125 -10.98 -6.88 -10.03
C TYR A 125 -10.89 -5.46 -9.47
N PHE A 126 -10.73 -4.47 -10.34
CA PHE A 126 -10.61 -3.08 -9.91
C PHE A 126 -11.91 -2.54 -9.32
N GLN A 127 -13.07 -2.89 -9.92
CA GLN A 127 -14.37 -2.49 -9.39
C GLN A 127 -14.58 -3.01 -7.96
N ALA A 128 -14.22 -4.27 -7.70
CA ALA A 128 -14.34 -4.84 -6.36
C ALA A 128 -13.49 -4.08 -5.31
N ILE A 129 -12.30 -3.60 -5.69
CA ILE A 129 -11.47 -2.75 -4.83
C ILE A 129 -12.15 -1.40 -4.59
N VAL A 130 -12.60 -0.72 -5.66
CA VAL A 130 -13.28 0.58 -5.56
C VAL A 130 -14.53 0.49 -4.69
N ASP A 131 -15.36 -0.52 -4.88
CA ASP A 131 -16.61 -0.70 -4.12
C ASP A 131 -16.37 -1.06 -2.64
N SER A 132 -15.15 -1.49 -2.29
CA SER A 132 -14.83 -1.95 -0.94
C SER A 132 -14.41 -0.84 0.03
N VAL A 133 -14.06 0.34 -0.47
CA VAL A 133 -13.53 1.48 0.31
C VAL A 133 -14.13 2.81 -0.15
N THR A 134 -14.00 3.82 0.70
CA THR A 134 -14.36 5.22 0.35
C THR A 134 -13.13 6.08 0.01
N LEU A 135 -11.95 5.49 0.09
CA LEU A 135 -10.69 6.15 -0.25
C LEU A 135 -10.53 6.33 -1.76
N PRO A 136 -9.78 7.34 -2.21
CA PRO A 136 -9.28 7.39 -3.59
C PRO A 136 -8.50 6.12 -3.95
N VAL A 137 -8.71 5.64 -5.18
CA VAL A 137 -8.04 4.43 -5.70
C VAL A 137 -7.20 4.79 -6.92
N PHE A 138 -5.93 4.47 -6.89
CA PHE A 138 -4.97 4.65 -7.99
C PHE A 138 -4.71 3.32 -8.73
N PHE A 139 -4.57 3.39 -10.05
CA PHE A 139 -4.27 2.24 -10.91
C PHE A 139 -3.05 2.50 -11.78
#